data_e37e81dbc7fa5e2eac3ba635eedad1dd
#
_entry.id   e37e81dbc7fa5e2eac3ba635eedad1dd
#
_cell.length_a   1.000
_cell.length_b   1.000
_cell.length_c   1.000
_cell.angle_alpha   90.00
_cell.angle_beta   90.00
_cell.angle_gamma   90.00
#
_symmetry.space_group_name_H-M   'P 1'
#
loop_
_entity.id
_entity.type
_entity.pdbx_description
1 polymer ?
#
loop_
_entity_poly.entity_id
_entity_poly.type
_entity_poly.pdbx_seq_one_letter_code
_entity_poly.pdbx_strand_id
1 'polypeptide(L)'
;RELATRTCAAWTDRFGPVAVATSGGVDSSFLCSALAAGDRDFGCITLATLDSSGDESDYARLLAEHLGADFTRRVYDTAYYRPTVCASAGLPRPGRKGFLTVVDALLAEGAADLGKSIVLDGNGGDNLFCFLHSAAPIIDRLRNEGPRAALFETLPDMCRVTGCDVPTMLRATGKRLMGRRSKKEFAPDSRLLADGPILEDLPEPLTPWHRLATRRHTGKRD
;
A
#
# COMPACT_ATOMS: atom_id res chain seq x y z
N ARG A 1 -3.07 -4.62 15.17
CA ARG A 1 -3.27 -6.04 14.83
C ARG A 1 -4.76 -6.39 14.76
N GLU A 2 -5.52 -6.18 15.82
CA GLU A 2 -6.96 -6.52 15.89
C GLU A 2 -7.78 -5.90 14.76
N LEU A 3 -7.60 -4.59 14.47
CA LEU A 3 -8.29 -3.93 13.38
C LEU A 3 -8.01 -4.57 12.03
N ALA A 4 -6.75 -4.92 11.74
CA ALA A 4 -6.38 -5.57 10.48
C ALA A 4 -7.03 -6.95 10.36
N THR A 5 -6.99 -7.77 11.42
CA THR A 5 -7.65 -9.08 11.44
C THR A 5 -9.16 -8.95 11.20
N ARG A 6 -9.82 -7.98 11.83
CA ARG A 6 -11.25 -7.73 11.62
C ARG A 6 -11.56 -7.25 10.20
N THR A 7 -10.70 -6.40 9.64
CA THR A 7 -10.87 -5.93 8.25
C THR A 7 -10.70 -7.08 7.27
N CYS A 8 -9.66 -7.90 7.42
CA CYS A 8 -9.45 -9.09 6.59
C CYS A 8 -10.63 -10.06 6.70
N ALA A 9 -11.15 -10.28 7.93
CA ALA A 9 -12.32 -11.10 8.16
C ALA A 9 -13.56 -10.57 7.41
N ALA A 10 -13.82 -9.27 7.49
CA ALA A 10 -14.97 -8.67 6.79
C ALA A 10 -14.88 -8.84 5.26
N TRP A 11 -13.67 -8.76 4.68
CA TRP A 11 -13.47 -9.00 3.26
C TRP A 11 -13.68 -10.48 2.90
N THR A 12 -13.11 -11.41 3.65
CA THR A 12 -13.26 -12.84 3.39
C THR A 12 -14.68 -13.32 3.65
N ASP A 13 -15.39 -12.78 4.64
CA ASP A 13 -16.81 -13.07 4.89
C ASP A 13 -17.70 -12.60 3.75
N ARG A 14 -17.36 -11.48 3.11
CA ARG A 14 -18.14 -10.90 2.01
C ARG A 14 -17.87 -11.56 0.68
N PHE A 15 -16.64 -11.93 0.40
CA PHE A 15 -16.19 -12.30 -0.94
C PHE A 15 -15.63 -13.74 -1.03
N GLY A 16 -15.50 -14.44 0.08
CA GLY A 16 -14.94 -15.78 0.14
C GLY A 16 -13.41 -15.81 0.30
N PRO A 17 -12.82 -16.98 0.09
CA PRO A 17 -11.38 -17.19 0.21
C PRO A 17 -10.58 -16.32 -0.74
N VAL A 18 -9.44 -15.82 -0.27
CA VAL A 18 -8.63 -14.83 -0.99
C VAL A 18 -7.24 -15.36 -1.32
N ALA A 19 -6.64 -14.84 -2.37
CA ALA A 19 -5.22 -14.95 -2.62
C ALA A 19 -4.51 -13.66 -2.20
N VAL A 20 -3.29 -13.75 -1.73
CA VAL A 20 -2.47 -12.59 -1.36
C VAL A 20 -1.26 -12.51 -2.28
N ALA A 21 -1.08 -11.39 -2.96
CA ALA A 21 0.15 -11.10 -3.67
C ALA A 21 1.28 -10.87 -2.66
N THR A 22 2.22 -11.80 -2.61
CA THR A 22 3.21 -11.92 -1.53
C THR A 22 4.61 -11.79 -2.08
N SER A 23 5.38 -10.84 -1.57
CA SER A 23 6.81 -10.69 -1.87
C SER A 23 7.73 -11.19 -0.74
N GLY A 24 7.15 -11.56 0.41
CA GLY A 24 7.94 -11.79 1.63
C GLY A 24 8.35 -10.50 2.33
N GLY A 25 8.03 -9.34 1.79
CA GLY A 25 8.19 -8.03 2.44
C GLY A 25 7.20 -7.84 3.60
N VAL A 26 7.47 -6.85 4.45
CA VAL A 26 6.73 -6.62 5.72
C VAL A 26 5.23 -6.44 5.49
N ASP A 27 4.82 -5.67 4.48
CA ASP A 27 3.43 -5.31 4.27
C ASP A 27 2.57 -6.50 3.85
N SER A 28 3.04 -7.29 2.87
CA SER A 28 2.36 -8.51 2.44
C SER A 28 2.36 -9.57 3.54
N SER A 29 3.47 -9.70 4.30
CA SER A 29 3.58 -10.61 5.43
C SER A 29 2.64 -10.25 6.57
N PHE A 30 2.46 -8.94 6.84
CA PHE A 30 1.49 -8.46 7.81
C PHE A 30 0.06 -8.84 7.43
N LEU A 31 -0.28 -8.69 6.13
CA LEU A 31 -1.60 -9.06 5.62
C LEU A 31 -1.86 -10.56 5.75
N CYS A 32 -0.92 -11.40 5.32
CA CYS A 32 -0.99 -12.86 5.49
C CYS A 32 -1.13 -13.25 6.98
N SER A 33 -0.35 -12.63 7.86
CA SER A 33 -0.41 -12.87 9.30
C SER A 33 -1.75 -12.44 9.91
N ALA A 34 -2.40 -11.40 9.38
CA ALA A 34 -3.72 -10.97 9.82
C ALA A 34 -4.81 -11.95 9.38
N LEU A 35 -4.72 -12.51 8.17
CA LEU A 35 -5.62 -13.55 7.66
C LEU A 35 -5.47 -14.83 8.47
N ALA A 36 -4.25 -15.31 8.69
CA ALA A 36 -3.97 -16.50 9.49
C ALA A 36 -4.45 -16.34 10.94
N ALA A 37 -4.22 -15.18 11.58
CA ALA A 37 -4.69 -14.89 12.93
C ALA A 37 -6.23 -14.84 13.03
N GLY A 38 -6.92 -14.61 11.93
CA GLY A 38 -8.37 -14.65 11.82
C GLY A 38 -8.92 -16.02 11.41
N ASP A 39 -8.08 -17.04 11.29
CA ASP A 39 -8.44 -18.38 10.81
C ASP A 39 -9.16 -18.34 9.45
N ARG A 40 -8.59 -17.56 8.51
CA ARG A 40 -9.17 -17.35 7.18
C ARG A 40 -8.48 -18.21 6.13
N ASP A 41 -9.27 -18.80 5.23
CA ASP A 41 -8.76 -19.53 4.09
C ASP A 41 -8.16 -18.54 3.07
N PHE A 42 -6.84 -18.65 2.86
CA PHE A 42 -6.10 -17.82 1.90
C PHE A 42 -4.95 -18.60 1.27
N GLY A 43 -4.47 -18.11 0.13
CA GLY A 43 -3.27 -18.61 -0.53
C GLY A 43 -2.32 -17.47 -0.87
N CYS A 44 -1.06 -17.78 -1.08
CA CYS A 44 0.00 -16.84 -1.40
C CYS A 44 0.40 -16.95 -2.87
N ILE A 45 0.49 -15.83 -3.57
CA ILE A 45 0.96 -15.75 -4.96
C ILE A 45 2.20 -14.87 -4.99
N THR A 46 3.31 -15.35 -5.54
CA THR A 46 4.46 -14.51 -5.81
C THR A 46 4.70 -14.35 -7.30
N LEU A 47 5.09 -13.15 -7.69
CA LEU A 47 5.54 -12.85 -9.04
C LEU A 47 7.05 -12.75 -9.04
N ALA A 48 7.70 -13.68 -9.75
CA ALA A 48 9.13 -13.68 -9.94
C ALA A 48 9.48 -13.07 -11.29
N THR A 49 10.64 -12.47 -11.40
CA THR A 49 11.23 -12.06 -12.68
C THR A 49 12.07 -13.19 -13.26
N LEU A 50 12.40 -13.11 -14.56
CA LEU A 50 13.34 -14.02 -15.19
C LEU A 50 14.76 -13.87 -14.62
N ASP A 51 15.07 -12.69 -14.13
CA ASP A 51 16.34 -12.40 -13.46
C ASP A 51 16.23 -12.73 -11.96
N SER A 52 17.15 -13.55 -11.49
CA SER A 52 17.20 -13.98 -10.08
C SER A 52 17.53 -12.84 -9.10
N SER A 53 18.04 -11.70 -9.56
CA SER A 53 18.42 -10.58 -8.70
C SER A 53 17.24 -9.90 -8.01
N GLY A 54 16.01 -10.06 -8.55
CA GLY A 54 14.78 -9.51 -7.99
C GLY A 54 13.78 -10.59 -7.58
N ASP A 55 14.19 -11.86 -7.54
CA ASP A 55 13.28 -12.96 -7.18
C ASP A 55 13.20 -13.14 -5.66
N GLU A 56 12.11 -12.72 -5.08
CA GLU A 56 11.79 -12.85 -3.65
C GLU A 56 10.96 -14.10 -3.33
N SER A 57 10.85 -15.04 -4.28
CA SER A 57 9.98 -16.22 -4.17
C SER A 57 10.30 -17.10 -2.97
N ASP A 58 11.58 -17.19 -2.58
CA ASP A 58 11.99 -18.00 -1.43
C ASP A 58 11.47 -17.45 -0.12
N TYR A 59 11.44 -16.13 0.05
CA TYR A 59 10.88 -15.49 1.24
C TYR A 59 9.36 -15.63 1.28
N ALA A 60 8.70 -15.49 0.14
CA ALA A 60 7.25 -15.65 0.03
C ALA A 60 6.81 -17.10 0.32
N ARG A 61 7.59 -18.08 -0.19
CA ARG A 61 7.36 -19.50 0.08
C ARG A 61 7.55 -19.84 1.55
N LEU A 62 8.63 -19.39 2.16
CA LEU A 62 8.90 -19.60 3.58
C LEU A 62 7.78 -19.05 4.48
N LEU A 63 7.25 -17.86 4.12
CA LEU A 63 6.11 -17.28 4.82
C LEU A 63 4.85 -18.15 4.66
N ALA A 64 4.54 -18.60 3.45
CA ALA A 64 3.37 -19.44 3.20
C ALA A 64 3.46 -20.77 3.97
N GLU A 65 4.62 -21.43 3.94
CA GLU A 65 4.89 -22.65 4.71
C GLU A 65 4.71 -22.43 6.22
N HIS A 66 5.25 -21.32 6.75
CA HIS A 66 5.11 -20.97 8.17
C HIS A 66 3.66 -20.73 8.59
N LEU A 67 2.84 -20.19 7.72
CA LEU A 67 1.42 -19.90 7.98
C LEU A 67 0.48 -21.04 7.57
N GLY A 68 1.01 -22.13 6.97
CA GLY A 68 0.21 -23.25 6.47
C GLY A 68 -0.70 -22.87 5.28
N ALA A 69 -0.31 -21.88 4.51
CA ALA A 69 -1.06 -21.40 3.36
C ALA A 69 -0.58 -22.03 2.04
N ASP A 70 -1.50 -22.25 1.11
CA ASP A 70 -1.15 -22.66 -0.24
C ASP A 70 -0.28 -21.60 -0.94
N PHE A 71 0.65 -22.06 -1.77
CA PHE A 71 1.60 -21.18 -2.44
C PHE A 71 1.67 -21.45 -3.92
N THR A 72 1.66 -20.41 -4.74
CA THR A 72 1.94 -20.49 -6.18
C THR A 72 2.90 -19.39 -6.62
N ARG A 73 3.77 -19.73 -7.56
CA ARG A 73 4.75 -18.82 -8.17
C ARG A 73 4.40 -18.60 -9.63
N ARG A 74 4.34 -17.36 -10.06
CA ARG A 74 4.21 -16.98 -11.47
C ARG A 74 5.43 -16.20 -11.90
N VAL A 75 5.87 -16.46 -13.13
CA VAL A 75 7.03 -15.76 -13.70
C VAL A 75 6.53 -14.61 -14.56
N TYR A 76 6.96 -13.41 -14.23
CA TYR A 76 6.72 -12.23 -15.04
C TYR A 76 7.72 -12.22 -16.20
N ASP A 77 7.21 -12.38 -17.41
CA ASP A 77 7.97 -12.23 -18.64
C ASP A 77 7.36 -11.10 -19.47
N THR A 78 8.18 -10.13 -19.83
CA THR A 78 7.77 -9.02 -20.70
C THR A 78 7.30 -9.48 -22.09
N ALA A 79 7.70 -10.68 -22.51
CA ALA A 79 7.20 -11.30 -23.76
C ALA A 79 5.68 -11.55 -23.74
N TYR A 80 5.07 -11.64 -22.56
CA TYR A 80 3.61 -11.74 -22.42
C TYR A 80 2.89 -10.40 -22.56
N TYR A 81 3.62 -9.27 -22.57
CA TYR A 81 3.02 -7.98 -22.75
C TYR A 81 2.40 -7.84 -24.15
N ARG A 82 1.08 -7.74 -24.19
CA ARG A 82 0.33 -7.53 -25.42
C ARG A 82 -0.49 -6.25 -25.32
N PRO A 83 0.04 -5.12 -25.82
CA PRO A 83 -0.62 -3.81 -25.69
C PRO A 83 -2.03 -3.78 -26.31
N THR A 84 -2.28 -4.63 -27.30
CA THR A 84 -3.57 -4.70 -28.01
C THR A 84 -4.66 -5.47 -27.26
N VAL A 85 -4.29 -6.21 -26.22
CA VAL A 85 -5.22 -7.06 -25.43
C VAL A 85 -5.41 -6.53 -24.01
N CYS A 86 -4.67 -5.50 -23.60
CA CYS A 86 -4.79 -4.95 -22.27
C CYS A 86 -6.12 -4.20 -22.10
N ALA A 87 -6.61 -4.14 -20.86
CA ALA A 87 -7.86 -3.45 -20.51
C ALA A 87 -7.92 -1.97 -20.96
N SER A 88 -6.77 -1.35 -21.20
CA SER A 88 -6.65 0.01 -21.73
C SER A 88 -6.56 0.11 -23.25
N ALA A 89 -6.56 -1.01 -23.99
CA ALA A 89 -6.40 -1.01 -25.45
C ALA A 89 -7.53 -0.26 -26.19
N GLY A 90 -8.74 -0.24 -25.62
CA GLY A 90 -9.89 0.50 -26.16
C GLY A 90 -10.01 1.94 -25.70
N LEU A 91 -9.08 2.44 -24.87
CA LEU A 91 -9.12 3.81 -24.39
C LEU A 91 -8.51 4.78 -25.40
N PRO A 92 -9.04 6.01 -25.53
CA PRO A 92 -8.53 7.02 -26.47
C PRO A 92 -7.13 7.53 -26.11
N ARG A 93 -6.59 7.15 -24.94
CA ARG A 93 -5.23 7.47 -24.50
C ARG A 93 -4.59 6.23 -23.92
N PRO A 94 -3.27 6.00 -24.16
CA PRO A 94 -2.54 4.92 -23.49
C PRO A 94 -2.64 5.09 -21.97
N GLY A 95 -3.05 4.06 -21.27
CA GLY A 95 -3.08 4.06 -19.82
C GLY A 95 -1.66 4.08 -19.25
N ARG A 96 -1.41 4.85 -18.19
CA ARG A 96 -0.10 4.87 -17.49
C ARG A 96 0.29 3.49 -16.93
N LYS A 97 -0.67 2.60 -16.79
CA LYS A 97 -0.52 1.27 -16.18
C LYS A 97 -0.66 0.13 -17.19
N GLY A 98 -0.48 0.39 -18.48
CA GLY A 98 -0.64 -0.64 -19.50
C GLY A 98 0.22 -1.89 -19.26
N PHE A 99 1.43 -1.74 -18.70
CA PHE A 99 2.31 -2.86 -18.35
C PHE A 99 1.82 -3.64 -17.12
N LEU A 100 1.03 -3.04 -16.24
CA LEU A 100 0.49 -3.74 -15.07
C LEU A 100 -0.60 -4.76 -15.44
N THR A 101 -1.12 -4.70 -16.67
CA THR A 101 -2.12 -5.68 -17.12
C THR A 101 -1.58 -7.10 -17.16
N VAL A 102 -0.27 -7.27 -17.41
CA VAL A 102 0.40 -8.59 -17.33
C VAL A 102 0.47 -9.05 -15.87
N VAL A 103 0.81 -8.15 -14.95
CA VAL A 103 0.83 -8.42 -13.51
C VAL A 103 -0.57 -8.84 -13.05
N ASP A 104 -1.58 -8.06 -13.41
CA ASP A 104 -2.98 -8.34 -13.03
C ASP A 104 -3.44 -9.70 -13.59
N ALA A 105 -3.08 -10.03 -14.84
CA ALA A 105 -3.40 -11.32 -15.44
C ALA A 105 -2.72 -12.49 -14.72
N LEU A 106 -1.43 -12.38 -14.43
CA LEU A 106 -0.66 -13.42 -13.72
C LEU A 106 -1.17 -13.63 -12.28
N LEU A 107 -1.57 -12.55 -11.61
CA LEU A 107 -2.19 -12.64 -10.29
C LEU A 107 -3.57 -13.31 -10.37
N ALA A 108 -4.38 -12.98 -11.38
CA ALA A 108 -5.67 -13.61 -11.59
C ALA A 108 -5.54 -15.12 -11.91
N GLU A 109 -4.60 -15.49 -12.76
CA GLU A 109 -4.27 -16.89 -13.05
C GLU A 109 -3.80 -17.63 -11.80
N GLY A 110 -2.89 -17.03 -11.03
CA GLY A 110 -2.41 -17.61 -9.78
C GLY A 110 -3.51 -17.78 -8.74
N ALA A 111 -4.44 -16.83 -8.65
CA ALA A 111 -5.61 -16.95 -7.79
C ALA A 111 -6.54 -18.07 -8.23
N ALA A 112 -6.78 -18.20 -9.54
CA ALA A 112 -7.60 -19.27 -10.10
C ALA A 112 -7.02 -20.65 -9.80
N ASP A 113 -5.70 -20.83 -9.92
CA ASP A 113 -5.02 -22.08 -9.58
C ASP A 113 -5.20 -22.48 -8.11
N LEU A 114 -5.26 -21.50 -7.23
CA LEU A 114 -5.51 -21.69 -5.80
C LEU A 114 -7.00 -21.80 -5.47
N GLY A 115 -7.89 -21.76 -6.47
CA GLY A 115 -9.33 -21.75 -6.27
C GLY A 115 -9.87 -20.50 -5.58
N LYS A 116 -9.16 -19.37 -5.70
CA LYS A 116 -9.51 -18.08 -5.10
C LYS A 116 -10.00 -17.11 -6.18
N SER A 117 -10.96 -16.26 -5.83
CA SER A 117 -11.58 -15.32 -6.78
C SER A 117 -11.14 -13.86 -6.56
N ILE A 118 -10.46 -13.58 -5.46
CA ILE A 118 -10.03 -12.23 -5.09
C ILE A 118 -8.54 -12.25 -4.75
N VAL A 119 -7.84 -11.21 -5.18
CA VAL A 119 -6.45 -10.95 -4.82
C VAL A 119 -6.38 -9.73 -3.92
N LEU A 120 -5.74 -9.89 -2.79
CA LEU A 120 -5.33 -8.80 -1.90
C LEU A 120 -3.84 -8.55 -2.11
N ASP A 121 -3.40 -7.31 -1.97
CA ASP A 121 -1.99 -6.94 -2.00
C ASP A 121 -1.60 -6.05 -0.82
N GLY A 122 -0.29 -5.95 -0.58
CA GLY A 122 0.29 -5.08 0.45
C GLY A 122 0.46 -3.62 0.03
N ASN A 123 -0.02 -3.23 -1.15
CA ASN A 123 0.15 -1.88 -1.67
C ASN A 123 -0.49 -0.83 -0.73
N GLY A 124 0.29 0.17 -0.38
CA GLY A 124 -0.14 1.23 0.54
C GLY A 124 0.31 1.02 1.98
N GLY A 125 0.90 -0.12 2.32
CA GLY A 125 1.50 -0.37 3.63
C GLY A 125 2.53 0.70 4.00
N ASP A 126 3.43 1.04 3.09
CA ASP A 126 4.40 2.13 3.25
C ASP A 126 3.75 3.47 3.61
N ASN A 127 2.60 3.77 3.04
CA ASN A 127 1.86 5.00 3.34
C ASN A 127 1.18 4.93 4.72
N LEU A 128 0.76 3.75 5.13
CA LEU A 128 0.08 3.53 6.40
C LEU A 128 1.07 3.41 7.57
N PHE A 129 2.16 2.67 7.37
CA PHE A 129 3.17 2.35 8.39
C PHE A 129 4.39 3.27 8.34
N CYS A 130 4.29 4.36 7.61
CA CYS A 130 5.29 5.45 7.64
C CYS A 130 6.68 5.09 7.11
N PHE A 131 6.77 4.49 5.94
CA PHE A 131 8.04 4.44 5.20
C PHE A 131 8.45 5.85 4.74
N LEU A 132 8.90 6.66 5.70
CA LEU A 132 9.18 8.08 5.46
C LEU A 132 10.68 8.35 5.44
N HIS A 133 11.25 8.44 4.26
CA HIS A 133 12.56 9.08 4.06
C HIS A 133 12.45 10.62 4.18
N SER A 134 11.98 11.11 5.32
CA SER A 134 11.80 12.54 5.53
C SER A 134 11.97 12.96 6.99
N ALA A 135 12.26 14.25 7.20
CA ALA A 135 12.33 14.83 8.54
C ALA A 135 10.93 15.13 9.16
N ALA A 136 9.84 14.68 8.55
CA ALA A 136 8.49 14.95 9.04
C ALA A 136 8.24 14.40 10.45
N PRO A 137 8.60 13.15 10.78
CA PRO A 137 8.39 12.61 12.13
C PRO A 137 9.04 13.43 13.24
N ILE A 138 10.24 13.98 12.98
CA ILE A 138 10.94 14.84 13.95
C ILE A 138 10.15 16.11 14.22
N ILE A 139 9.57 16.72 13.18
CA ILE A 139 8.78 17.94 13.29
C ILE A 139 7.45 17.67 13.99
N ASP A 140 6.79 16.57 13.67
CA ASP A 140 5.55 16.19 14.30
C ASP A 140 5.75 15.91 15.79
N ARG A 141 6.83 15.22 16.15
CA ARG A 141 7.20 14.96 17.53
C ARG A 141 7.59 16.25 18.29
N LEU A 142 8.34 17.12 17.62
CA LEU A 142 8.69 18.43 18.17
C LEU A 142 7.46 19.28 18.53
N ARG A 143 6.41 19.21 17.71
CA ARG A 143 5.18 19.97 17.92
C ARG A 143 4.29 19.37 18.99
N ASN A 144 4.23 18.05 19.08
CA ASN A 144 3.28 17.35 19.95
C ASN A 144 3.86 17.02 21.31
N GLU A 145 5.15 16.70 21.40
CA GLU A 145 5.82 16.19 22.61
C GLU A 145 7.04 17.03 23.04
N GLY A 146 7.42 18.02 22.23
CA GLY A 146 8.49 18.95 22.52
C GLY A 146 9.87 18.54 22.03
N PRO A 147 10.90 19.41 22.28
CA PRO A 147 12.22 19.24 21.65
C PRO A 147 13.00 18.03 22.19
N ARG A 148 12.78 17.65 23.45
CA ARG A 148 13.51 16.54 24.05
C ARG A 148 13.22 15.23 23.36
N ALA A 149 11.95 14.87 23.19
CA ALA A 149 11.52 13.65 22.48
C ALA A 149 11.96 13.68 21.02
N ALA A 150 11.81 14.83 20.33
CA ALA A 150 12.21 14.97 18.94
C ALA A 150 13.70 14.78 18.69
N LEU A 151 14.57 15.34 19.56
CA LEU A 151 16.02 15.36 19.35
C LEU A 151 16.73 14.13 19.91
N PHE A 152 16.27 13.58 21.03
CA PHE A 152 16.98 12.47 21.69
C PHE A 152 16.42 11.09 21.35
N GLU A 153 15.17 11.00 20.92
CA GLU A 153 14.55 9.73 20.56
C GLU A 153 14.35 9.64 19.03
N THR A 154 13.57 10.54 18.45
CA THR A 154 13.17 10.44 17.05
C THR A 154 14.30 10.76 16.06
N LEU A 155 15.15 11.72 16.35
CA LEU A 155 16.26 12.09 15.46
C LEU A 155 17.25 10.92 15.23
N PRO A 156 17.74 10.21 16.27
CA PRO A 156 18.59 9.05 16.08
C PRO A 156 17.90 7.92 15.28
N ASP A 157 16.63 7.67 15.55
CA ASP A 157 15.86 6.64 14.82
C ASP A 157 15.71 7.01 13.35
N MET A 158 15.41 8.27 13.05
CA MET A 158 15.32 8.73 11.66
C MET A 158 16.68 8.68 10.95
N CYS A 159 17.78 8.95 11.64
CA CYS A 159 19.12 8.78 11.08
C CYS A 159 19.41 7.31 10.75
N ARG A 160 19.02 6.37 11.60
CA ARG A 160 19.18 4.93 11.34
C ARG A 160 18.33 4.47 10.16
N VAL A 161 17.05 4.85 10.12
CA VAL A 161 16.12 4.44 9.05
C VAL A 161 16.52 5.01 7.70
N THR A 162 16.98 6.26 7.66
CA THR A 162 17.31 6.95 6.39
C THR A 162 18.77 6.77 5.96
N GLY A 163 19.63 6.26 6.84
CA GLY A 163 21.07 6.21 6.61
C GLY A 163 21.76 7.60 6.59
N CYS A 164 21.05 8.64 7.00
CA CYS A 164 21.58 10.01 7.04
C CYS A 164 22.31 10.29 8.36
N ASP A 165 23.32 11.16 8.30
CA ASP A 165 23.97 11.69 9.49
C ASP A 165 23.11 12.73 10.22
N VAL A 166 23.41 12.96 11.49
CA VAL A 166 22.68 13.92 12.35
C VAL A 166 22.69 15.34 11.79
N PRO A 167 23.82 15.91 11.32
CA PRO A 167 23.83 17.24 10.72
C PRO A 167 22.91 17.38 9.51
N THR A 168 22.91 16.39 8.61
CA THR A 168 22.05 16.38 7.43
C THR A 168 20.58 16.33 7.83
N MET A 169 20.23 15.49 8.80
CA MET A 169 18.84 15.37 9.27
C MET A 169 18.37 16.65 9.98
N LEU A 170 19.22 17.27 10.80
CA LEU A 170 18.93 18.56 11.45
C LEU A 170 18.75 19.68 10.42
N ARG A 171 19.60 19.71 9.37
CA ARG A 171 19.45 20.70 8.28
C ARG A 171 18.14 20.50 7.52
N ALA A 172 17.76 19.25 7.22
CA ALA A 172 16.49 18.93 6.59
C ALA A 172 15.30 19.34 7.47
N THR A 173 15.37 19.08 8.76
CA THR A 173 14.38 19.50 9.76
C THR A 173 14.26 21.02 9.81
N GLY A 174 15.36 21.73 9.93
CA GLY A 174 15.40 23.20 9.94
C GLY A 174 14.85 23.81 8.65
N LYS A 175 15.27 23.31 7.49
CA LYS A 175 14.75 23.75 6.19
C LYS A 175 13.23 23.55 6.10
N ARG A 176 12.71 22.46 6.62
CA ARG A 176 11.26 22.16 6.61
C ARG A 176 10.49 22.99 7.63
N LEU A 177 11.09 23.32 8.77
CA LEU A 177 10.52 24.24 9.77
C LEU A 177 10.46 25.68 9.26
N MET A 178 11.53 26.14 8.59
CA MET A 178 11.62 27.49 8.02
C MET A 178 10.92 27.60 6.67
N GLY A 179 10.79 26.48 5.94
CA GLY A 179 10.04 26.44 4.71
C GLY A 179 8.58 26.81 5.01
N ARG A 180 8.16 28.01 4.59
CA ARG A 180 6.76 28.33 4.48
C ARG A 180 6.11 27.13 3.82
N ARG A 181 5.10 26.56 4.47
CA ARG A 181 4.17 25.65 3.80
C ARG A 181 3.87 26.27 2.43
N SER A 182 4.52 25.76 1.38
CA SER A 182 3.90 25.85 0.10
C SER A 182 2.54 25.22 0.33
N LYS A 183 1.52 26.03 0.42
CA LYS A 183 0.18 25.61 0.12
C LYS A 183 0.19 25.24 -1.36
N LYS A 184 0.83 24.13 -1.70
CA LYS A 184 0.28 23.31 -2.75
C LYS A 184 -1.06 22.91 -2.17
N GLU A 185 -2.06 23.71 -2.44
CA GLU A 185 -3.42 23.23 -2.41
C GLU A 185 -3.34 21.92 -3.15
N PHE A 186 -3.52 20.85 -2.41
CA PHE A 186 -3.77 19.57 -3.02
C PHE A 186 -5.14 19.79 -3.68
N ALA A 187 -5.09 20.25 -4.93
CA ALA A 187 -6.26 20.15 -5.78
C ALA A 187 -6.50 18.66 -5.91
N PRO A 188 -7.59 18.12 -5.31
CA PRO A 188 -7.94 16.74 -5.55
C PRO A 188 -7.97 16.60 -7.06
N ASP A 189 -7.28 15.59 -7.58
CA ASP A 189 -7.40 15.30 -8.99
C ASP A 189 -8.87 14.94 -9.19
N SER A 190 -9.64 15.94 -9.61
CA SER A 190 -11.09 15.82 -9.86
C SER A 190 -11.44 14.69 -10.85
N ARG A 191 -10.41 14.08 -11.44
CA ARG A 191 -10.53 12.89 -12.29
C ARG A 191 -10.69 11.59 -11.51
N LEU A 192 -10.32 11.56 -10.22
CA LEU A 192 -10.45 10.38 -9.35
C LEU A 192 -11.64 10.51 -8.40
N LEU A 193 -12.06 11.73 -8.12
CA LEU A 193 -13.22 12.05 -7.31
C LEU A 193 -14.12 12.96 -8.17
N ALA A 194 -14.81 12.37 -9.12
CA ALA A 194 -15.90 13.07 -9.78
C ALA A 194 -16.92 13.45 -8.68
N ASP A 195 -17.15 14.75 -8.51
CA ASP A 195 -18.34 15.24 -7.81
C ASP A 195 -19.55 14.72 -8.59
N GLY A 196 -20.05 13.57 -8.22
CA GLY A 196 -21.12 12.92 -8.93
C GLY A 196 -21.98 12.07 -8.01
N PRO A 197 -23.16 11.68 -8.46
CA PRO A 197 -24.14 10.94 -7.68
C PRO A 197 -23.63 9.62 -7.11
N ILE A 198 -22.52 9.07 -7.62
CA ILE A 198 -21.89 7.85 -7.10
C ILE A 198 -21.47 7.97 -5.62
N LEU A 199 -21.20 9.19 -5.13
CA LEU A 199 -20.81 9.42 -3.74
C LEU A 199 -22.03 9.52 -2.81
N GLU A 200 -23.20 9.80 -3.34
CA GLU A 200 -24.47 9.85 -2.59
C GLU A 200 -25.01 8.45 -2.32
N ASP A 201 -24.67 7.48 -3.20
CA ASP A 201 -25.10 6.09 -3.11
C ASP A 201 -24.12 5.17 -2.33
N LEU A 202 -23.04 5.72 -1.76
CA LEU A 202 -22.13 4.95 -0.93
C LEU A 202 -22.80 4.52 0.38
N PRO A 203 -22.61 3.24 0.79
CA PRO A 203 -23.13 2.76 2.06
C PRO A 203 -22.71 3.66 3.22
N GLU A 204 -23.62 3.93 4.14
CA GLU A 204 -23.41 4.81 5.30
C GLU A 204 -22.06 4.66 6.03
N PRO A 205 -21.47 3.47 6.18
CA PRO A 205 -20.16 3.32 6.82
C PRO A 205 -19.01 4.07 6.13
N LEU A 206 -19.12 4.36 4.83
CA LEU A 206 -18.09 5.10 4.09
C LEU A 206 -18.33 6.62 4.09
N THR A 207 -19.52 7.05 4.43
CA THR A 207 -19.91 8.46 4.46
C THR A 207 -19.06 9.31 5.44
N PRO A 208 -18.67 8.83 6.64
CA PRO A 208 -17.82 9.59 7.56
C PRO A 208 -16.41 9.84 7.00
N TRP A 209 -15.84 8.88 6.30
CA TRP A 209 -14.52 9.01 5.67
C TRP A 209 -14.52 9.98 4.51
N HIS A 210 -15.55 9.94 3.71
CA HIS A 210 -15.77 10.88 2.61
C HIS A 210 -15.93 12.31 3.13
N ARG A 211 -16.73 12.54 4.17
CA ARG A 211 -16.90 13.86 4.80
C ARG A 211 -15.60 14.39 5.40
N LEU A 212 -14.76 13.54 5.99
CA LEU A 212 -13.45 13.90 6.50
C LEU A 212 -12.48 14.27 5.36
N ALA A 213 -12.48 13.53 4.26
CA ALA A 213 -11.67 13.81 3.09
C ALA A 213 -12.06 15.15 2.44
N THR A 214 -13.35 15.39 2.20
CA THR A 214 -13.87 16.64 1.64
C THR A 214 -13.65 17.84 2.54
N ARG A 215 -13.83 17.74 3.87
CA ARG A 215 -13.53 18.84 4.81
C ARG A 215 -12.07 19.25 4.82
N ARG A 216 -11.15 18.30 4.64
CA ARG A 216 -9.70 18.60 4.53
C ARG A 216 -9.34 19.28 3.22
N HIS A 217 -10.10 19.06 2.16
CA HIS A 217 -9.83 19.59 0.83
C HIS A 217 -10.44 20.97 0.58
N THR A 218 -11.58 21.27 1.14
CA THR A 218 -12.27 22.55 0.87
C THR A 218 -11.68 23.75 1.62
N GLY A 219 -10.73 23.55 2.55
CA GLY A 219 -10.07 24.67 3.25
C GLY A 219 -11.00 25.61 4.02
N LYS A 220 -12.28 25.33 4.08
CA LYS A 220 -13.22 26.10 4.87
C LYS A 220 -13.09 25.66 6.33
N ARG A 221 -12.41 26.49 7.10
CA ARG A 221 -12.58 26.56 8.54
C ARG A 221 -13.84 27.40 8.78
N ASP A 222 -14.85 26.80 9.31
CA ASP A 222 -15.89 27.55 10.04
C ASP A 222 -15.30 27.98 11.37
#